data_a12fa58fd1ca0b20ad8513f033c18acd
#
_entry.id   a12fa58fd1ca0b20ad8513f033c18acd
#
_cell.length_a   1.000
_cell.length_b   1.000
_cell.length_c   1.000
_cell.angle_alpha   90.00
_cell.angle_beta   90.00
_cell.angle_gamma   90.00
#
_symmetry.space_group_name_H-M   'P 1'
#
loop_
_entity.id
_entity.type
_entity.pdbx_description
1 polymer ?
#
loop_
_entity_poly.entity_id
_entity_poly.type
_entity_poly.pdbx_seq_one_letter_code
_entity_poly.pdbx_strand_id
1 'polypeptide(L)'
;PEKEPEPEVVEPEKPVVEEPIAAPLLVEEPVEPGPGPIVAAVSQAVPLGSLLDGRQEGRRDALIKAFGGSDATEAAVARALAWLAKQQGKDGLWSLRGPYVDGGSQENQLAATAMALLAFQGAGHTPSAGRHAAVVAKGWKGLLAKQWPDGRFDLPLPSHHALYAHAQATYALCELVGMTKDRTFVDQARRS
;
A
#
# COMPACT_ATOMS: atom_id res chain seq x y z
N PRO A 1 -18.03 -74.34 -7.37
CA PRO A 1 -17.53 -73.04 -7.73
C PRO A 1 -17.98 -72.04 -6.66
N GLU A 2 -17.01 -71.62 -5.89
CA GLU A 2 -17.16 -70.64 -4.85
C GLU A 2 -17.37 -69.25 -5.52
N LYS A 3 -18.42 -68.58 -5.06
CA LYS A 3 -18.74 -67.22 -5.51
C LYS A 3 -17.81 -66.23 -4.82
N GLU A 4 -17.01 -65.51 -5.62
CA GLU A 4 -16.21 -64.40 -5.10
C GLU A 4 -17.12 -63.31 -4.48
N PRO A 5 -16.75 -62.74 -3.34
CA PRO A 5 -17.53 -61.67 -2.75
C PRO A 5 -17.42 -60.39 -3.61
N GLU A 6 -18.58 -59.75 -3.84
CA GLU A 6 -18.66 -58.46 -4.52
C GLU A 6 -17.92 -57.39 -3.70
N PRO A 7 -17.20 -56.45 -4.36
CA PRO A 7 -16.52 -55.38 -3.66
C PRO A 7 -17.52 -54.44 -2.96
N GLU A 8 -17.27 -54.21 -1.69
CA GLU A 8 -18.01 -53.25 -0.84
C GLU A 8 -17.85 -51.84 -1.41
N VAL A 9 -18.96 -51.25 -1.85
CA VAL A 9 -18.99 -49.87 -2.34
C VAL A 9 -18.86 -48.94 -1.14
N VAL A 10 -17.67 -48.41 -0.94
CA VAL A 10 -17.42 -47.34 0.05
C VAL A 10 -18.07 -46.07 -0.49
N GLU A 11 -19.17 -45.62 0.10
CA GLU A 11 -19.74 -44.32 -0.20
C GLU A 11 -18.71 -43.22 0.13
N PRO A 12 -18.51 -42.25 -0.77
CA PRO A 12 -17.61 -41.14 -0.48
C PRO A 12 -18.14 -40.34 0.72
N GLU A 13 -17.30 -40.19 1.75
CA GLU A 13 -17.57 -39.32 2.87
C GLU A 13 -17.93 -37.91 2.39
N LYS A 14 -19.07 -37.40 2.84
CA LYS A 14 -19.49 -36.02 2.56
C LYS A 14 -18.43 -35.08 3.10
N PRO A 15 -18.04 -34.04 2.33
CA PRO A 15 -17.10 -33.05 2.83
C PRO A 15 -17.67 -32.42 4.11
N VAL A 16 -16.89 -32.49 5.18
CA VAL A 16 -17.18 -31.77 6.43
C VAL A 16 -17.09 -30.28 6.08
N VAL A 17 -18.25 -29.64 5.97
CA VAL A 17 -18.31 -28.18 5.88
C VAL A 17 -17.99 -27.68 7.28
N GLU A 18 -16.75 -27.24 7.48
CA GLU A 18 -16.39 -26.49 8.68
C GLU A 18 -17.26 -25.22 8.73
N GLU A 19 -18.14 -25.13 9.70
CA GLU A 19 -18.88 -23.90 9.97
C GLU A 19 -17.87 -22.79 10.23
N PRO A 20 -18.02 -21.60 9.60
CA PRO A 20 -17.12 -20.49 9.89
C PRO A 20 -17.20 -20.18 11.38
N ILE A 21 -16.05 -20.22 12.05
CA ILE A 21 -15.91 -19.83 13.45
C ILE A 21 -16.41 -18.38 13.51
N ALA A 22 -17.61 -18.22 14.06
CA ALA A 22 -18.17 -16.91 14.34
C ALA A 22 -17.22 -16.21 15.31
N ALA A 23 -16.47 -15.23 14.81
CA ALA A 23 -15.72 -14.35 15.68
C ALA A 23 -16.70 -13.75 16.69
N PRO A 24 -16.35 -13.69 17.98
CA PRO A 24 -17.22 -13.07 18.96
C PRO A 24 -17.48 -11.64 18.49
N LEU A 25 -18.74 -11.32 18.18
CA LEU A 25 -19.19 -9.96 18.01
C LEU A 25 -18.94 -9.27 19.35
N LEU A 26 -17.84 -8.52 19.44
CA LEU A 26 -17.71 -7.51 20.46
C LEU A 26 -18.83 -6.52 20.16
N VAL A 27 -19.94 -6.66 20.88
CA VAL A 27 -20.95 -5.63 20.96
C VAL A 27 -20.30 -4.50 21.76
N GLU A 28 -19.55 -3.64 21.05
CA GLU A 28 -19.16 -2.38 21.62
C GLU A 28 -20.45 -1.58 21.82
N GLU A 29 -20.74 -1.24 23.06
CA GLU A 29 -21.77 -0.25 23.34
C GLU A 29 -21.45 0.99 22.49
N PRO A 30 -22.45 1.64 21.85
CA PRO A 30 -22.21 2.83 21.05
C PRO A 30 -21.63 3.91 21.97
N VAL A 31 -20.30 4.01 21.95
CA VAL A 31 -19.60 5.18 22.46
C VAL A 31 -19.99 6.31 21.51
N GLU A 32 -20.81 7.23 21.98
CA GLU A 32 -21.06 8.48 21.27
C GLU A 32 -19.69 9.03 20.87
N PRO A 33 -19.38 9.17 19.56
CA PRO A 33 -18.10 9.71 19.14
C PRO A 33 -18.09 11.19 19.49
N GLY A 34 -17.62 11.50 20.70
CA GLY A 34 -17.12 12.85 20.94
C GLY A 34 -16.05 13.14 19.89
N PRO A 35 -15.91 14.36 19.39
CA PRO A 35 -14.87 14.68 18.42
C PRO A 35 -13.53 14.32 19.05
N GLY A 36 -12.96 13.18 18.64
CA GLY A 36 -11.65 12.76 19.10
C GLY A 36 -10.61 13.84 18.75
N PRO A 37 -9.48 13.89 19.44
CA PRO A 37 -8.46 14.91 19.25
C PRO A 37 -8.00 15.09 17.80
N ILE A 38 -8.17 14.06 16.96
CA ILE A 38 -7.89 14.12 15.52
C ILE A 38 -8.89 15.03 14.78
N VAL A 39 -10.19 14.94 15.10
CA VAL A 39 -11.22 15.76 14.43
C VAL A 39 -11.11 17.23 14.84
N ALA A 40 -10.76 17.50 16.10
CA ALA A 40 -10.51 18.86 16.58
C ALA A 40 -9.25 19.48 15.95
N ALA A 41 -8.23 18.68 15.66
CA ALA A 41 -7.01 19.15 14.99
C ALA A 41 -7.22 19.42 13.49
N VAL A 42 -8.13 18.70 12.83
CA VAL A 42 -8.46 18.89 11.40
C VAL A 42 -9.44 20.03 11.17
N SER A 43 -10.21 20.45 12.19
CA SER A 43 -11.16 21.57 12.10
C SER A 43 -10.51 22.97 11.98
N GLN A 44 -9.22 23.08 12.31
CA GLN A 44 -8.45 24.27 11.94
C GLN A 44 -7.95 24.03 10.52
N ALA A 45 -8.16 24.95 9.60
CA ALA A 45 -7.67 24.90 8.22
C ALA A 45 -6.14 24.79 8.22
N VAL A 46 -5.66 23.55 8.35
CA VAL A 46 -4.24 23.22 8.32
C VAL A 46 -3.80 23.28 6.87
N PRO A 47 -2.86 24.15 6.48
CA PRO A 47 -2.36 24.17 5.11
C PRO A 47 -1.94 22.76 4.67
N LEU A 48 -2.31 22.34 3.47
CA LEU A 48 -2.06 20.97 2.97
C LEU A 48 -0.59 20.54 3.13
N GLY A 49 0.35 21.52 3.06
CA GLY A 49 1.77 21.30 3.31
C GLY A 49 2.10 20.88 4.74
N SER A 50 1.31 21.28 5.74
CA SER A 50 1.55 20.92 7.13
C SER A 50 0.96 19.55 7.51
N LEU A 51 0.00 19.03 6.74
CA LEU A 51 -0.52 17.66 6.92
C LEU A 51 0.56 16.60 6.65
N LEU A 52 1.50 16.90 5.75
CA LEU A 52 2.60 16.00 5.40
C LEU A 52 3.84 16.19 6.29
N ASP A 53 3.89 17.27 7.04
CA ASP A 53 4.98 17.56 7.99
C ASP A 53 5.11 16.50 9.09
N GLY A 54 4.01 15.83 9.43
CA GLY A 54 3.99 14.71 10.37
C GLY A 54 4.80 13.48 9.93
N ARG A 55 5.22 13.43 8.66
CA ARG A 55 6.07 12.35 8.11
C ARG A 55 7.57 12.66 8.22
N GLN A 56 7.92 13.89 8.59
CA GLN A 56 9.31 14.28 8.80
C GLN A 56 9.87 13.61 10.07
N GLU A 57 11.14 13.21 9.98
CA GLU A 57 11.87 12.64 11.11
C GLU A 57 11.78 13.56 12.34
N GLY A 58 11.55 13.01 13.52
CA GLY A 58 11.34 13.77 14.77
C GLY A 58 9.88 14.15 15.03
N ARG A 59 9.13 14.69 14.06
CA ARG A 59 7.68 14.94 14.23
C ARG A 59 6.89 13.64 14.19
N ARG A 60 7.29 12.72 13.30
CA ARG A 60 6.70 11.39 13.21
C ARG A 60 6.78 10.64 14.53
N ASP A 61 7.94 10.63 15.17
CA ASP A 61 8.13 9.95 16.46
C ASP A 61 7.26 10.53 17.57
N ALA A 62 7.07 11.85 17.59
CA ALA A 62 6.17 12.51 18.53
C ALA A 62 4.71 12.13 18.29
N LEU A 63 4.27 12.07 17.02
CA LEU A 63 2.92 11.66 16.66
C LEU A 63 2.67 10.19 16.97
N ILE A 64 3.62 9.29 16.67
CA ILE A 64 3.53 7.87 17.00
C ILE A 64 3.29 7.69 18.51
N LYS A 65 4.07 8.35 19.35
CA LYS A 65 3.92 8.30 20.81
C LYS A 65 2.57 8.87 21.26
N ALA A 66 2.12 9.97 20.67
CA ALA A 66 0.87 10.64 21.03
C ALA A 66 -0.38 9.83 20.63
N PHE A 67 -0.30 9.07 19.54
CA PHE A 67 -1.45 8.34 18.96
C PHE A 67 -1.37 6.82 19.13
N GLY A 68 -0.60 6.34 20.09
CA GLY A 68 -0.63 4.93 20.52
C GLY A 68 0.28 4.00 19.73
N GLY A 69 1.21 4.53 18.92
CA GLY A 69 2.27 3.74 18.30
C GLY A 69 3.29 3.25 19.35
N SER A 70 3.96 2.15 19.06
CA SER A 70 4.97 1.54 19.91
C SER A 70 6.23 1.17 19.11
N ASP A 71 7.34 0.93 19.81
CA ASP A 71 8.58 0.45 19.18
C ASP A 71 8.35 -0.87 18.42
N ALA A 72 7.42 -1.72 18.89
CA ALA A 72 7.07 -2.96 18.23
C ALA A 72 6.36 -2.72 16.89
N THR A 73 5.43 -1.76 16.82
CA THR A 73 4.75 -1.38 15.57
C THR A 73 5.72 -0.75 14.58
N GLU A 74 6.63 0.11 15.05
CA GLU A 74 7.66 0.71 14.21
C GLU A 74 8.66 -0.32 13.68
N ALA A 75 9.06 -1.29 14.50
CA ALA A 75 9.88 -2.41 14.06
C ALA A 75 9.16 -3.27 13.00
N ALA A 76 7.84 -3.46 13.12
CA ALA A 76 7.06 -4.17 12.13
C ALA A 76 7.01 -3.41 10.79
N VAL A 77 6.77 -2.09 10.82
CA VAL A 77 6.83 -1.22 9.63
C VAL A 77 8.20 -1.28 8.98
N ALA A 78 9.27 -1.17 9.76
CA ALA A 78 10.64 -1.24 9.24
C ALA A 78 10.95 -2.57 8.54
N ARG A 79 10.47 -3.70 9.10
CA ARG A 79 10.61 -5.03 8.46
C ARG A 79 9.80 -5.12 7.16
N ALA A 80 8.56 -4.61 7.16
CA ALA A 80 7.70 -4.60 5.98
C ALA A 80 8.34 -3.77 4.83
N LEU A 81 8.85 -2.59 5.11
CA LEU A 81 9.54 -1.76 4.13
C LEU A 81 10.85 -2.39 3.64
N ALA A 82 11.60 -3.05 4.52
CA ALA A 82 12.80 -3.79 4.12
C ALA A 82 12.46 -4.98 3.21
N TRP A 83 11.36 -5.69 3.47
CA TRP A 83 10.85 -6.72 2.59
C TRP A 83 10.42 -6.13 1.25
N LEU A 84 9.62 -5.07 1.26
CA LEU A 84 9.13 -4.39 0.06
C LEU A 84 10.29 -3.89 -0.82
N ALA A 85 11.36 -3.35 -0.21
CA ALA A 85 12.56 -2.93 -0.93
C ALA A 85 13.24 -4.09 -1.69
N LYS A 86 13.23 -5.31 -1.14
CA LYS A 86 13.78 -6.51 -1.78
C LYS A 86 12.94 -6.99 -2.96
N GLN A 87 11.64 -6.64 -3.01
CA GLN A 87 10.73 -7.04 -4.07
C GLN A 87 10.80 -6.10 -5.30
N GLN A 88 11.58 -5.02 -5.23
CA GLN A 88 11.71 -4.09 -6.35
C GLN A 88 12.42 -4.72 -7.54
N GLY A 89 11.81 -4.64 -8.70
CA GLY A 89 12.37 -5.10 -9.97
C GLY A 89 13.61 -4.32 -10.40
N LYS A 90 14.34 -4.86 -11.37
CA LYS A 90 15.53 -4.20 -11.95
C LYS A 90 15.20 -2.87 -12.61
N ASP A 91 14.00 -2.73 -13.14
CA ASP A 91 13.44 -1.53 -13.78
C ASP A 91 12.92 -0.49 -12.75
N GLY A 92 12.94 -0.82 -11.48
CA GLY A 92 12.44 0.03 -10.39
C GLY A 92 10.97 -0.17 -10.06
N LEU A 93 10.25 -1.00 -10.79
CA LEU A 93 8.84 -1.24 -10.57
C LEU A 93 8.60 -2.41 -9.59
N TRP A 94 7.42 -2.44 -9.01
CA TRP A 94 6.90 -3.60 -8.26
C TRP A 94 5.83 -4.30 -9.07
N SER A 95 5.68 -5.60 -8.84
CA SER A 95 4.72 -6.46 -9.51
C SER A 95 3.71 -6.99 -8.49
N LEU A 96 2.45 -7.17 -8.89
CA LEU A 96 1.46 -7.88 -8.08
C LEU A 96 1.65 -9.41 -8.13
N ARG A 97 2.44 -9.91 -9.09
CA ARG A 97 2.69 -11.34 -9.31
C ARG A 97 3.92 -11.88 -8.60
N GLY A 98 4.71 -11.04 -8.05
CA GLY A 98 5.92 -11.50 -7.38
C GLY A 98 7.20 -10.83 -7.87
N PRO A 99 8.31 -11.27 -7.27
CA PRO A 99 8.81 -12.66 -7.10
C PRO A 99 8.44 -13.41 -5.79
N TYR A 100 7.38 -13.11 -5.13
CA TYR A 100 6.92 -13.77 -3.89
C TYR A 100 5.87 -14.86 -4.18
N VAL A 101 5.68 -15.79 -3.21
CA VAL A 101 4.93 -17.05 -3.42
C VAL A 101 3.43 -16.82 -3.67
N ASP A 102 2.81 -15.86 -2.99
CA ASP A 102 1.37 -15.60 -3.02
C ASP A 102 1.01 -14.41 -3.92
N GLY A 103 1.68 -14.31 -5.06
CA GLY A 103 1.42 -13.25 -6.04
C GLY A 103 0.03 -13.37 -6.65
N GLY A 104 -0.56 -12.21 -6.98
CA GLY A 104 -1.87 -12.14 -7.62
C GLY A 104 -1.88 -12.73 -9.04
N SER A 105 -3.06 -13.14 -9.52
CA SER A 105 -3.25 -13.60 -10.91
C SER A 105 -3.20 -12.44 -11.91
N GLN A 106 -3.54 -11.24 -11.49
CA GLN A 106 -3.56 -10.03 -12.31
C GLN A 106 -2.29 -9.21 -12.12
N GLU A 107 -1.79 -8.65 -13.21
CA GLU A 107 -0.64 -7.74 -13.15
C GLU A 107 -1.07 -6.30 -13.35
N ASN A 108 -0.60 -5.42 -12.46
CA ASN A 108 -0.69 -3.98 -12.62
C ASN A 108 0.54 -3.32 -11.96
N GLN A 109 1.66 -3.31 -12.67
CA GLN A 109 2.92 -2.80 -12.14
C GLN A 109 2.86 -1.31 -11.77
N LEU A 110 2.05 -0.51 -12.47
CA LEU A 110 1.93 0.92 -12.14
C LEU A 110 1.24 1.12 -10.80
N ALA A 111 0.12 0.44 -10.58
CA ALA A 111 -0.60 0.47 -9.31
C ALA A 111 0.26 -0.10 -8.17
N ALA A 112 0.89 -1.27 -8.38
CA ALA A 112 1.77 -1.89 -7.40
C ALA A 112 2.93 -0.96 -7.00
N THR A 113 3.54 -0.29 -8.00
CA THR A 113 4.63 0.65 -7.77
C THR A 113 4.16 1.89 -7.02
N ALA A 114 3.02 2.47 -7.40
CA ALA A 114 2.45 3.62 -6.71
C ALA A 114 2.13 3.30 -5.24
N MET A 115 1.53 2.15 -4.97
CA MET A 115 1.24 1.69 -3.60
C MET A 115 2.53 1.46 -2.79
N ALA A 116 3.55 0.86 -3.38
CA ALA A 116 4.85 0.67 -2.73
C ALA A 116 5.50 2.02 -2.38
N LEU A 117 5.49 2.97 -3.32
CA LEU A 117 6.01 4.32 -3.09
C LEU A 117 5.24 5.06 -1.99
N LEU A 118 3.91 4.95 -1.96
CA LEU A 118 3.08 5.50 -0.87
C LEU A 118 3.45 4.90 0.49
N ALA A 119 3.73 3.61 0.56
CA ALA A 119 4.17 2.97 1.81
C ALA A 119 5.50 3.55 2.31
N PHE A 120 6.47 3.76 1.42
CA PHE A 120 7.73 4.41 1.76
C PHE A 120 7.53 5.87 2.17
N GLN A 121 6.71 6.62 1.43
CA GLN A 121 6.39 8.03 1.74
C GLN A 121 5.68 8.16 3.08
N GLY A 122 4.72 7.27 3.38
CA GLY A 122 4.06 7.21 4.68
C GLY A 122 5.03 7.05 5.86
N ALA A 123 6.15 6.36 5.62
CA ALA A 123 7.23 6.22 6.60
C ALA A 123 8.30 7.35 6.51
N GLY A 124 8.05 8.40 5.73
CA GLY A 124 8.94 9.56 5.61
C GLY A 124 10.09 9.40 4.61
N HIS A 125 10.12 8.32 3.83
CA HIS A 125 11.17 8.11 2.84
C HIS A 125 10.82 8.82 1.52
N THR A 126 11.78 9.58 0.99
CA THR A 126 11.70 10.27 -0.30
C THR A 126 12.88 9.89 -1.18
N PRO A 127 12.94 10.31 -2.46
CA PRO A 127 14.10 10.06 -3.31
C PRO A 127 15.42 10.61 -2.75
N SER A 128 15.36 11.60 -1.85
CA SER A 128 16.53 12.30 -1.28
C SER A 128 16.70 12.10 0.22
N ALA A 129 15.75 11.46 0.92
CA ALA A 129 15.78 11.31 2.37
C ALA A 129 15.33 9.92 2.85
N GLY A 130 15.87 9.51 4.01
CA GLY A 130 15.55 8.26 4.67
C GLY A 130 16.38 7.07 4.16
N ARG A 131 16.38 5.99 4.94
CA ARG A 131 17.21 4.79 4.68
C ARG A 131 16.91 4.09 3.35
N HIS A 132 15.72 4.30 2.80
CA HIS A 132 15.26 3.70 1.54
C HIS A 132 15.28 4.68 0.36
N ALA A 133 15.99 5.81 0.47
CA ALA A 133 16.03 6.86 -0.55
C ALA A 133 16.39 6.31 -1.95
N ALA A 134 17.38 5.45 -2.05
CA ALA A 134 17.80 4.86 -3.34
C ALA A 134 16.70 3.99 -3.97
N VAL A 135 15.98 3.21 -3.17
CA VAL A 135 14.84 2.38 -3.60
C VAL A 135 13.70 3.29 -4.09
N VAL A 136 13.37 4.32 -3.32
CA VAL A 136 12.32 5.29 -3.67
C VAL A 136 12.68 6.06 -4.94
N ALA A 137 13.93 6.53 -5.07
CA ALA A 137 14.40 7.22 -6.27
C ALA A 137 14.30 6.33 -7.53
N LYS A 138 14.71 5.06 -7.41
CA LYS A 138 14.62 4.08 -8.49
C LYS A 138 13.15 3.79 -8.86
N GLY A 139 12.27 3.67 -7.87
CA GLY A 139 10.83 3.47 -8.08
C GLY A 139 10.20 4.63 -8.82
N TRP A 140 10.46 5.85 -8.39
CA TRP A 140 9.98 7.05 -9.07
C TRP A 140 10.50 7.17 -10.49
N LYS A 141 11.80 6.89 -10.71
CA LYS A 141 12.36 6.87 -12.07
C LYS A 141 11.62 5.86 -12.95
N GLY A 142 11.37 4.65 -12.46
CA GLY A 142 10.65 3.61 -13.19
C GLY A 142 9.21 4.00 -13.49
N LEU A 143 8.49 4.53 -12.50
CA LEU A 143 7.09 4.93 -12.63
C LEU A 143 6.92 6.11 -13.60
N LEU A 144 7.73 7.17 -13.46
CA LEU A 144 7.67 8.34 -14.34
C LEU A 144 8.06 8.02 -15.78
N ALA A 145 8.93 7.05 -16.01
CA ALA A 145 9.24 6.56 -17.36
C ALA A 145 8.03 5.91 -18.05
N LYS A 146 6.97 5.59 -17.32
CA LYS A 146 5.70 5.06 -17.83
C LYS A 146 4.60 6.10 -17.93
N GLN A 147 4.85 7.34 -17.51
CA GLN A 147 3.90 8.44 -17.70
C GLN A 147 3.83 8.83 -19.19
N TRP A 148 2.63 8.88 -19.71
CA TRP A 148 2.39 9.35 -21.08
C TRP A 148 2.64 10.85 -21.22
N PRO A 149 2.87 11.36 -22.44
CA PRO A 149 3.05 12.80 -22.65
C PRO A 149 1.87 13.66 -22.17
N ASP A 150 0.66 13.11 -22.17
CA ASP A 150 -0.56 13.75 -21.68
C ASP A 150 -0.74 13.64 -20.16
N GLY A 151 0.20 13.03 -19.45
CA GLY A 151 0.24 12.90 -18.00
C GLY A 151 -0.34 11.59 -17.45
N ARG A 152 -1.03 10.81 -18.27
CA ARG A 152 -1.66 9.55 -17.82
C ARG A 152 -0.63 8.50 -17.39
N PHE A 153 -1.02 7.75 -16.38
CA PHE A 153 -0.36 6.52 -15.95
C PHE A 153 -1.29 5.34 -16.24
N ASP A 154 -1.33 4.91 -17.48
CA ASP A 154 -2.10 3.73 -17.84
C ASP A 154 -1.27 2.74 -18.66
N LEU A 155 -1.69 1.49 -18.60
CA LEU A 155 -1.23 0.43 -19.48
C LEU A 155 -2.40 0.05 -20.38
N PRO A 156 -2.20 -0.71 -21.46
CA PRO A 156 -3.29 -1.31 -22.25
C PRO A 156 -3.99 -2.42 -21.41
N LEU A 157 -4.60 -2.01 -20.32
CA LEU A 157 -5.35 -2.82 -19.36
C LEU A 157 -6.85 -2.54 -19.55
N PRO A 158 -7.74 -3.41 -19.03
CA PRO A 158 -9.15 -3.08 -18.91
C PRO A 158 -9.33 -1.71 -18.25
N SER A 159 -10.29 -0.91 -18.74
CA SER A 159 -10.44 0.52 -18.41
C SER A 159 -10.46 0.82 -16.90
N HIS A 160 -11.09 -0.04 -16.09
CA HIS A 160 -11.12 0.12 -14.64
C HIS A 160 -9.73 -0.08 -13.99
N HIS A 161 -8.92 -1.02 -14.48
CA HIS A 161 -7.54 -1.21 -13.98
C HIS A 161 -6.63 -0.03 -14.34
N ALA A 162 -6.81 0.54 -15.53
CA ALA A 162 -6.09 1.73 -15.96
C ALA A 162 -6.43 2.95 -15.09
N LEU A 163 -7.72 3.16 -14.77
CA LEU A 163 -8.17 4.23 -13.87
C LEU A 163 -7.57 4.10 -12.48
N TYR A 164 -7.53 2.89 -11.90
CA TYR A 164 -6.90 2.65 -10.60
C TYR A 164 -5.39 2.94 -10.65
N ALA A 165 -4.70 2.49 -11.69
CA ALA A 165 -3.27 2.75 -11.85
C ALA A 165 -2.98 4.24 -11.92
N HIS A 166 -3.75 4.97 -12.74
CA HIS A 166 -3.62 6.42 -12.88
C HIS A 166 -3.90 7.15 -11.55
N ALA A 167 -5.03 6.86 -10.90
CA ALA A 167 -5.40 7.50 -9.66
C ALA A 167 -4.37 7.30 -8.55
N GLN A 168 -3.85 6.07 -8.38
CA GLN A 168 -2.86 5.76 -7.37
C GLN A 168 -1.51 6.41 -7.67
N ALA A 169 -1.06 6.40 -8.94
CA ALA A 169 0.19 7.04 -9.35
C ALA A 169 0.13 8.56 -9.17
N THR A 170 -0.99 9.19 -9.58
CA THR A 170 -1.23 10.62 -9.40
C THR A 170 -1.26 10.99 -7.92
N TYR A 171 -1.97 10.21 -7.10
CA TYR A 171 -2.02 10.44 -5.66
C TYR A 171 -0.61 10.36 -5.02
N ALA A 172 0.14 9.31 -5.33
CA ALA A 172 1.51 9.15 -4.82
C ALA A 172 2.42 10.32 -5.25
N LEU A 173 2.26 10.79 -6.49
CA LEU A 173 3.06 11.89 -7.03
C LEU A 173 2.71 13.24 -6.38
N CYS A 174 1.42 13.52 -6.18
CA CYS A 174 0.98 14.71 -5.47
C CYS A 174 1.50 14.74 -4.02
N GLU A 175 1.50 13.58 -3.36
CA GLU A 175 2.03 13.43 -2.01
C GLU A 175 3.55 13.67 -1.98
N LEU A 176 4.30 13.11 -2.93
CA LEU A 176 5.74 13.37 -3.05
C LEU A 176 6.03 14.85 -3.21
N VAL A 177 5.30 15.54 -4.09
CA VAL A 177 5.42 17.00 -4.27
C VAL A 177 5.12 17.73 -2.96
N GLY A 178 4.06 17.32 -2.27
CA GLY A 178 3.70 17.87 -0.97
C GLY A 178 4.79 17.71 0.10
N MET A 179 5.47 16.56 0.12
CA MET A 179 6.55 16.25 1.07
C MET A 179 7.87 16.97 0.74
N THR A 180 8.25 16.97 -0.55
CA THR A 180 9.60 17.40 -0.96
C THR A 180 9.66 18.84 -1.44
N LYS A 181 8.56 19.40 -1.93
CA LYS A 181 8.49 20.67 -2.65
C LYS A 181 9.43 20.72 -3.88
N ASP A 182 9.88 19.57 -4.35
CA ASP A 182 10.80 19.47 -5.47
C ASP A 182 10.09 19.80 -6.78
N ARG A 183 10.57 20.84 -7.45
CA ARG A 183 10.01 21.33 -8.72
C ARG A 183 10.11 20.30 -9.84
N THR A 184 11.07 19.38 -9.76
CA THR A 184 11.22 18.29 -10.74
C THR A 184 9.97 17.44 -10.89
N PHE A 185 9.22 17.24 -9.79
CA PHE A 185 8.00 16.45 -9.79
C PHE A 185 6.71 17.25 -10.01
N VAL A 186 6.80 18.58 -9.87
CA VAL A 186 5.60 19.45 -9.99
C VAL A 186 4.98 19.40 -11.38
N ASP A 187 5.82 19.40 -12.42
CA ASP A 187 5.32 19.41 -13.81
C ASP A 187 4.68 18.07 -14.18
N GLN A 188 5.22 16.96 -13.68
CA GLN A 188 4.62 15.65 -13.83
C GLN A 188 3.28 15.56 -13.10
N ALA A 189 3.21 16.07 -11.86
CA ALA A 189 1.98 16.08 -11.07
C ALA A 189 0.89 16.97 -11.68
N ARG A 190 1.26 18.10 -12.30
CA ARG A 190 0.30 18.98 -12.96
C ARG A 190 -0.30 18.40 -14.22
N ARG A 191 0.41 17.49 -14.89
CA ARG A 191 -0.08 16.81 -16.08
C ARG A 191 -0.95 15.59 -15.75
N SER A 192 -0.73 14.97 -14.58
CA SER A 192 -1.53 13.85 -14.12
C SER A 192 -2.91 14.31 -13.70
#